data_e606f330547acb180cdb107e9fbd5ca9
#
_entry.id   e606f330547acb180cdb107e9fbd5ca9
#
_cell.length_a   1.000
_cell.length_b   1.000
_cell.length_c   1.000
_cell.angle_alpha   90.00
_cell.angle_beta   90.00
_cell.angle_gamma   90.00
#
_symmetry.space_group_name_H-M   'P 1'
#
loop_
_entity.id
_entity.type
_entity.pdbx_description
1 polymer ?
#
loop_
_entity_poly.entity_id
_entity_poly.type
_entity_poly.pdbx_seq_one_letter_code
_entity_poly.pdbx_strand_id
1 'polypeptide(L)'
;MAGYALPSTFRSITPPCEENLYRSIHAQLEAFAEPPSPPVITLQNLDDPCASATFGEIMYSTYPRFGAQGLITSCLRRNLQHVEGLGFLAFTNGALAAHGYCHIILMNVPVTVDGIIIYPSDLSHGDWNGVTTIPHQIASEVPQVCHEIAEAETIILNYLKQPTVTATGFNAARQECGEALSQLGRRLRVEYVPATRVGRGP
;
A
#
# COMPACT_ATOMS: atom_id res chain seq x y z
N MET A 1 -1.42 7.82 0.42
CA MET A 1 0.06 7.74 0.33
C MET A 1 0.48 7.12 -0.99
N ALA A 2 1.67 7.47 -1.48
CA ALA A 2 2.33 6.79 -2.59
C ALA A 2 3.84 6.81 -2.34
N GLY A 3 4.53 5.70 -2.66
CA GLY A 3 5.98 5.59 -2.47
C GLY A 3 6.49 4.18 -2.77
N TYR A 4 7.78 4.01 -2.67
CA TYR A 4 8.45 2.78 -3.04
C TYR A 4 8.56 1.83 -1.87
N ALA A 5 8.15 0.60 -2.06
CA ALA A 5 8.13 -0.40 -1.01
C ALA A 5 9.53 -0.73 -0.50
N LEU A 6 9.70 -0.69 0.81
CA LEU A 6 10.85 -1.21 1.54
C LEU A 6 10.38 -2.41 2.39
N PRO A 7 10.30 -3.60 1.77
CA PRO A 7 9.69 -4.75 2.40
C PRO A 7 10.65 -5.47 3.34
N SER A 8 10.10 -5.94 4.46
CA SER A 8 10.80 -6.72 5.47
C SER A 8 9.87 -7.75 6.09
N THR A 9 10.45 -8.82 6.62
CA THR A 9 9.73 -9.80 7.44
C THR A 9 10.09 -9.62 8.91
N PHE A 10 9.15 -9.90 9.81
CA PHE A 10 9.42 -9.81 11.24
C PHE A 10 8.60 -10.82 12.04
N ARG A 11 9.01 -11.01 13.30
CA ARG A 11 8.29 -11.76 14.33
C ARG A 11 8.11 -10.94 15.59
N SER A 12 7.05 -11.24 16.33
CA SER A 12 6.69 -10.49 17.54
C SER A 12 6.37 -11.35 18.77
N ILE A 13 6.10 -12.65 18.61
CA ILE A 13 5.61 -13.54 19.66
C ILE A 13 6.75 -14.07 20.54
N THR A 14 7.87 -14.45 19.92
CA THR A 14 8.97 -15.12 20.64
C THR A 14 10.06 -14.15 21.07
N PRO A 15 10.67 -14.33 22.27
CA PRO A 15 11.87 -13.57 22.63
C PRO A 15 13.03 -13.87 21.67
N PRO A 16 14.02 -12.96 21.57
CA PRO A 16 15.20 -13.20 20.74
C PRO A 16 15.97 -14.43 21.27
N CYS A 17 16.42 -15.29 20.36
CA CYS A 17 17.23 -16.44 20.71
C CYS A 17 18.74 -16.16 20.57
N GLU A 18 19.14 -15.32 19.60
CA GLU A 18 20.53 -14.90 19.37
C GLU A 18 20.55 -13.48 18.81
N GLU A 19 21.42 -12.61 19.34
CA GLU A 19 21.45 -11.18 18.98
C GLU A 19 21.78 -10.92 17.51
N ASN A 20 22.54 -11.79 16.85
CA ASN A 20 23.01 -11.60 15.48
C ASN A 20 22.02 -12.04 14.39
N LEU A 21 20.91 -12.67 14.76
CA LEU A 21 19.90 -13.13 13.78
C LEU A 21 18.96 -12.03 13.31
N TYR A 22 18.89 -10.92 14.03
CA TYR A 22 17.89 -9.90 13.79
C TYR A 22 18.50 -8.60 13.24
N ARG A 23 17.80 -8.01 12.28
CA ARG A 23 18.13 -6.68 11.78
C ARG A 23 17.62 -5.64 12.76
N SER A 24 18.40 -4.59 12.97
CA SER A 24 18.02 -3.51 13.87
C SER A 24 17.10 -2.49 13.20
N ILE A 25 16.35 -1.74 14.00
CA ILE A 25 15.63 -0.54 13.52
C ILE A 25 16.62 0.45 12.89
N HIS A 26 17.83 0.57 13.42
CA HIS A 26 18.88 1.42 12.83
C HIS A 26 19.16 1.03 11.38
N ALA A 27 19.41 -0.25 11.10
CA ALA A 27 19.63 -0.72 9.73
C ALA A 27 18.40 -0.47 8.82
N GLN A 28 17.19 -0.55 9.36
CA GLN A 28 15.98 -0.21 8.61
C GLN A 28 15.92 1.27 8.25
N LEU A 29 16.25 2.15 9.20
CA LEU A 29 16.26 3.60 8.98
C LEU A 29 17.38 4.04 8.02
N GLU A 30 18.54 3.39 8.05
CA GLU A 30 19.60 3.61 7.07
C GLU A 30 19.13 3.27 5.64
N ALA A 31 18.39 2.18 5.48
CA ALA A 31 17.84 1.78 4.19
C ALA A 31 16.81 2.79 3.61
N PHE A 32 16.22 3.67 4.42
CA PHE A 32 15.30 4.71 3.92
C PHE A 32 16.01 5.78 3.08
N ALA A 33 17.31 5.95 3.26
CA ALA A 33 18.11 6.89 2.47
C ALA A 33 18.48 6.35 1.09
N GLU A 34 18.32 5.06 0.87
CA GLU A 34 18.61 4.42 -0.42
C GLU A 34 17.48 4.64 -1.42
N PRO A 35 17.79 4.96 -2.68
CA PRO A 35 16.77 5.04 -3.71
C PRO A 35 16.17 3.67 -4.06
N PRO A 36 14.91 3.61 -4.54
CA PRO A 36 14.06 4.76 -4.85
C PRO A 36 13.36 5.35 -3.62
N SER A 37 13.06 6.65 -3.67
CA SER A 37 12.45 7.42 -2.58
C SER A 37 11.23 8.18 -3.08
N PRO A 38 10.23 8.47 -2.25
CA PRO A 38 10.15 8.21 -0.79
C PRO A 38 9.78 6.75 -0.46
N PRO A 39 10.27 6.20 0.66
CA PRO A 39 9.97 4.82 1.05
C PRO A 39 8.58 4.67 1.66
N VAL A 40 7.96 3.52 1.37
CA VAL A 40 6.80 2.98 2.10
C VAL A 40 7.25 1.71 2.81
N ILE A 41 7.18 1.72 4.12
CA ILE A 41 7.58 0.57 4.94
C ILE A 41 6.55 -0.53 4.75
N THR A 42 6.99 -1.72 4.36
CA THR A 42 6.11 -2.86 4.14
C THR A 42 6.58 -4.04 4.97
N LEU A 43 5.76 -4.49 5.92
CA LEU A 43 6.17 -5.47 6.91
C LEU A 43 5.22 -6.66 6.93
N GLN A 44 5.75 -7.82 6.56
CA GLN A 44 5.05 -9.09 6.74
C GLN A 44 5.33 -9.65 8.13
N ASN A 45 4.29 -9.81 8.95
CA ASN A 45 4.38 -10.61 10.16
C ASN A 45 4.42 -12.10 9.82
N LEU A 46 5.39 -12.81 10.39
CA LEU A 46 5.55 -14.27 10.22
C LEU A 46 4.87 -15.09 11.32
N ASP A 47 4.24 -14.41 12.28
CA ASP A 47 3.47 -15.06 13.35
C ASP A 47 2.00 -15.19 12.90
N ASP A 48 1.42 -16.37 13.07
CA ASP A 48 0.02 -16.65 12.77
C ASP A 48 -0.61 -17.43 13.94
N PRO A 49 -1.59 -16.86 14.65
CA PRO A 49 -2.09 -15.48 14.50
C PRO A 49 -1.12 -14.41 15.03
N CYS A 50 -1.24 -13.17 14.53
CA CYS A 50 -0.54 -12.03 15.12
C CYS A 50 -1.11 -11.74 16.51
N ALA A 51 -0.31 -11.95 17.55
CA ALA A 51 -0.75 -11.88 18.95
C ALA A 51 -0.23 -10.65 19.72
N SER A 52 0.48 -9.73 19.06
CA SER A 52 1.03 -8.54 19.69
C SER A 52 1.09 -7.35 18.75
N ALA A 53 0.93 -6.14 19.32
CA ALA A 53 1.11 -4.91 18.58
C ALA A 53 2.58 -4.50 18.57
N THR A 54 3.17 -4.38 17.39
CA THR A 54 4.56 -3.98 17.21
C THR A 54 4.71 -2.48 16.99
N PHE A 55 3.67 -1.85 16.40
CA PHE A 55 3.71 -0.44 16.00
C PHE A 55 2.87 0.43 16.94
N GLY A 56 3.50 1.48 17.47
CA GLY A 56 2.87 2.48 18.32
C GLY A 56 3.47 3.86 18.08
N GLU A 57 3.16 4.81 18.95
CA GLU A 57 3.51 6.23 18.83
C GLU A 57 4.98 6.48 18.47
N ILE A 58 5.92 5.77 19.07
CA ILE A 58 7.36 5.95 18.81
C ILE A 58 7.67 5.67 17.34
N MET A 59 7.20 4.56 16.80
CA MET A 59 7.46 4.17 15.41
C MET A 59 6.74 5.10 14.43
N TYR A 60 5.49 5.47 14.72
CA TYR A 60 4.73 6.43 13.91
C TYR A 60 5.34 7.83 13.92
N SER A 61 6.03 8.21 14.97
CA SER A 61 6.77 9.48 15.05
C SER A 61 8.15 9.39 14.39
N THR A 62 8.79 8.24 14.44
CA THR A 62 10.14 8.03 13.89
C THR A 62 10.13 7.97 12.36
N TYR A 63 9.29 7.11 11.79
CA TYR A 63 9.31 6.83 10.36
C TYR A 63 9.16 8.07 9.45
N PRO A 64 8.19 8.98 9.67
CA PRO A 64 8.08 10.17 8.85
C PRO A 64 9.27 11.13 8.99
N ARG A 65 9.96 11.13 10.13
CA ARG A 65 11.18 11.95 10.34
C ARG A 65 12.36 11.48 9.49
N PHE A 66 12.34 10.22 9.07
CA PHE A 66 13.32 9.62 8.17
C PHE A 66 12.81 9.53 6.72
N GLY A 67 11.72 10.22 6.39
CA GLY A 67 11.22 10.36 5.02
C GLY A 67 10.19 9.31 4.57
N ALA A 68 9.80 8.36 5.42
CA ALA A 68 8.79 7.39 5.06
C ALA A 68 7.40 8.04 4.87
N GLN A 69 6.69 7.64 3.82
CA GLN A 69 5.36 8.15 3.46
C GLN A 69 4.22 7.36 4.10
N GLY A 70 4.49 6.14 4.54
CA GLY A 70 3.49 5.30 5.19
C GLY A 70 4.01 3.93 5.56
N LEU A 71 3.13 3.18 6.21
CA LEU A 71 3.36 1.81 6.67
C LEU A 71 2.26 0.88 6.15
N ILE A 72 2.65 -0.26 5.62
CA ILE A 72 1.77 -1.37 5.25
C ILE A 72 2.21 -2.60 6.03
N THR A 73 1.32 -3.21 6.80
CA THR A 73 1.69 -4.39 7.59
C THR A 73 0.53 -5.32 7.87
N SER A 74 0.79 -6.63 7.88
CA SER A 74 -0.14 -7.64 8.38
C SER A 74 -0.19 -7.72 9.92
N CYS A 75 0.52 -6.84 10.63
CA CYS A 75 0.53 -6.80 12.09
C CYS A 75 -0.50 -5.83 12.68
N LEU A 76 -0.61 -5.87 14.00
CA LEU A 76 -1.49 -5.02 14.79
C LEU A 76 -0.76 -3.75 15.25
N ARG A 77 -1.51 -2.69 15.48
CA ARG A 77 -1.03 -1.41 16.00
C ARG A 77 -1.60 -1.11 17.39
N ARG A 78 -1.01 -0.15 18.09
CA ARG A 78 -1.48 0.36 19.37
C ARG A 78 -1.35 1.88 19.47
N ASN A 79 -1.73 2.47 20.59
CA ASN A 79 -1.69 3.91 20.85
C ASN A 79 -2.56 4.74 19.87
N LEU A 80 -3.73 4.22 19.48
CA LEU A 80 -4.56 4.78 18.40
C LEU A 80 -4.83 6.28 18.57
N GLN A 81 -5.17 6.71 19.80
CA GLN A 81 -5.45 8.12 20.09
C GLN A 81 -4.25 9.04 19.87
N HIS A 82 -3.03 8.55 20.16
CA HIS A 82 -1.81 9.33 19.96
C HIS A 82 -1.39 9.37 18.50
N VAL A 83 -1.55 8.27 17.76
CA VAL A 83 -1.12 8.18 16.36
C VAL A 83 -2.08 8.87 15.39
N GLU A 84 -3.36 9.03 15.74
CA GLU A 84 -4.36 9.71 14.91
C GLU A 84 -3.93 11.14 14.53
N GLY A 85 -3.34 11.87 15.48
CA GLY A 85 -2.88 13.25 15.28
C GLY A 85 -1.57 13.39 14.50
N LEU A 86 -0.84 12.31 14.24
CA LEU A 86 0.48 12.37 13.59
C LEU A 86 0.41 12.48 12.06
N GLY A 87 -0.76 12.23 11.44
CA GLY A 87 -0.94 12.31 10.00
C GLY A 87 -0.15 11.28 9.17
N PHE A 88 0.46 10.29 9.81
CA PHE A 88 1.21 9.23 9.15
C PHE A 88 0.28 8.07 8.80
N LEU A 89 0.14 7.79 7.52
CA LEU A 89 -0.77 6.75 7.02
C LEU A 89 -0.22 5.35 7.30
N ALA A 90 -1.06 4.50 7.90
CA ALA A 90 -0.69 3.12 8.16
C ALA A 90 -1.86 2.16 7.92
N PHE A 91 -1.60 1.13 7.15
CA PHE A 91 -2.49 0.01 6.88
C PHE A 91 -2.05 -1.17 7.75
N THR A 92 -2.91 -1.59 8.65
CA THR A 92 -2.60 -2.61 9.67
C THR A 92 -3.78 -3.56 9.82
N ASN A 93 -3.51 -4.77 10.26
CA ASN A 93 -4.55 -5.81 10.47
C ASN A 93 -5.35 -5.62 11.78
N GLY A 94 -5.45 -4.39 12.29
CA GLY A 94 -6.24 -4.05 13.46
C GLY A 94 -5.43 -3.45 14.60
N ALA A 95 -5.98 -3.52 15.83
CA ALA A 95 -5.40 -2.95 17.03
C ALA A 95 -5.39 -3.92 18.19
N LEU A 96 -4.33 -3.88 19.02
CA LEU A 96 -4.18 -4.67 20.22
C LEU A 96 -3.33 -3.90 21.23
N ALA A 97 -3.67 -3.95 22.51
CA ALA A 97 -2.92 -3.28 23.57
C ALA A 97 -1.58 -3.98 23.92
N ALA A 98 -1.48 -5.32 23.72
CA ALA A 98 -0.31 -6.09 24.06
C ALA A 98 0.92 -5.68 23.24
N HIS A 99 2.06 -5.52 23.89
CA HIS A 99 3.36 -5.30 23.25
C HIS A 99 4.06 -6.66 23.06
N GLY A 100 4.64 -6.84 21.85
CA GLY A 100 5.50 -7.99 21.58
C GLY A 100 6.95 -7.59 21.33
N TYR A 101 7.72 -8.57 20.95
CA TYR A 101 9.07 -8.37 20.45
C TYR A 101 9.01 -7.86 19.01
N CYS A 102 9.99 -7.09 18.59
CA CYS A 102 10.10 -6.64 17.19
C CYS A 102 11.41 -7.15 16.60
N HIS A 103 11.35 -8.31 15.98
CA HIS A 103 12.51 -8.93 15.37
C HIS A 103 12.39 -8.87 13.85
N ILE A 104 13.09 -7.93 13.22
CA ILE A 104 13.20 -7.88 11.77
C ILE A 104 14.12 -9.02 11.34
N ILE A 105 13.59 -9.98 10.61
CA ILE A 105 14.30 -11.20 10.21
C ILE A 105 15.06 -10.95 8.92
N LEU A 106 14.34 -10.53 7.86
CA LEU A 106 14.89 -10.24 6.54
C LEU A 106 14.46 -8.86 6.10
N MET A 107 15.35 -8.16 5.43
CA MET A 107 15.09 -6.85 4.82
C MET A 107 15.29 -6.94 3.31
N ASN A 108 14.57 -6.09 2.60
CA ASN A 108 14.64 -5.98 1.14
C ASN A 108 14.36 -7.31 0.42
N VAL A 109 13.35 -8.02 0.88
CA VAL A 109 12.87 -9.30 0.32
C VAL A 109 11.39 -9.18 -0.06
N PRO A 110 10.91 -9.96 -1.03
CA PRO A 110 9.48 -10.02 -1.33
C PRO A 110 8.67 -10.44 -0.10
N VAL A 111 7.56 -9.76 0.12
CA VAL A 111 6.64 -10.03 1.24
C VAL A 111 5.21 -10.22 0.73
N THR A 112 4.40 -10.91 1.54
CA THR A 112 2.95 -11.02 1.31
C THR A 112 2.23 -10.34 2.45
N VAL A 113 1.38 -9.34 2.14
CA VAL A 113 0.52 -8.67 3.11
C VAL A 113 -0.91 -8.74 2.59
N ASP A 114 -1.78 -9.40 3.36
CA ASP A 114 -3.22 -9.57 3.05
C ASP A 114 -3.52 -9.96 1.59
N GLY A 115 -2.73 -10.93 1.08
CA GLY A 115 -2.90 -11.49 -0.27
C GLY A 115 -2.19 -10.70 -1.38
N ILE A 116 -1.59 -9.54 -1.10
CA ILE A 116 -0.79 -8.78 -2.07
C ILE A 116 0.69 -9.16 -1.91
N ILE A 117 1.33 -9.57 -2.99
CA ILE A 117 2.78 -9.78 -3.02
C ILE A 117 3.44 -8.45 -3.41
N ILE A 118 4.33 -7.97 -2.54
CA ILE A 118 5.04 -6.70 -2.73
C ILE A 118 6.54 -6.99 -2.79
N TYR A 119 7.16 -6.57 -3.89
CA TYR A 119 8.59 -6.70 -4.09
C TYR A 119 9.35 -5.44 -3.65
N PRO A 120 10.65 -5.56 -3.35
CA PRO A 120 11.49 -4.39 -3.14
C PRO A 120 11.35 -3.39 -4.28
N SER A 121 11.17 -2.12 -3.91
CA SER A 121 11.01 -1.00 -4.84
C SER A 121 9.71 -0.98 -5.66
N ASP A 122 8.75 -1.88 -5.42
CA ASP A 122 7.42 -1.72 -6.03
C ASP A 122 6.82 -0.36 -5.64
N LEU A 123 6.26 0.35 -6.60
CA LEU A 123 5.51 1.57 -6.29
C LEU A 123 4.17 1.18 -5.66
N SER A 124 4.01 1.52 -4.40
CA SER A 124 2.80 1.23 -3.63
C SER A 124 1.94 2.48 -3.48
N HIS A 125 0.63 2.30 -3.62
CA HIS A 125 -0.38 3.31 -3.33
C HIS A 125 -1.32 2.80 -2.24
N GLY A 126 -1.73 3.69 -1.34
CA GLY A 126 -2.72 3.36 -0.32
C GLY A 126 -3.62 4.55 -0.01
N ASP A 127 -4.93 4.29 0.08
CA ASP A 127 -5.97 5.25 0.43
C ASP A 127 -7.05 4.59 1.32
N TRP A 128 -8.21 5.21 1.46
CA TRP A 128 -9.33 4.67 2.24
C TRP A 128 -9.87 3.32 1.73
N ASN A 129 -9.60 2.96 0.47
CA ASN A 129 -10.07 1.70 -0.13
C ASN A 129 -9.07 0.56 0.09
N GLY A 130 -7.87 0.85 0.57
CA GLY A 130 -6.83 -0.13 0.83
C GLY A 130 -5.52 0.16 0.11
N VAL A 131 -4.78 -0.89 -0.23
CA VAL A 131 -3.44 -0.83 -0.80
C VAL A 131 -3.38 -1.57 -2.13
N THR A 132 -2.63 -1.00 -3.08
CA THR A 132 -2.29 -1.64 -4.34
C THR A 132 -0.85 -1.31 -4.75
N THR A 133 -0.29 -2.09 -5.67
CA THR A 133 0.96 -1.76 -6.35
C THR A 133 0.67 -1.21 -7.74
N ILE A 134 1.48 -0.25 -8.17
CA ILE A 134 1.37 0.39 -9.49
C ILE A 134 2.60 -0.04 -10.31
N PRO A 135 2.40 -0.67 -11.49
CA PRO A 135 3.52 -0.96 -12.38
C PRO A 135 4.26 0.32 -12.80
N HIS A 136 5.59 0.32 -12.69
CA HIS A 136 6.41 1.51 -13.00
C HIS A 136 6.18 2.06 -14.40
N GLN A 137 5.91 1.18 -15.36
CA GLN A 137 5.72 1.52 -16.77
C GLN A 137 4.53 2.47 -17.01
N ILE A 138 3.52 2.40 -16.16
CA ILE A 138 2.29 3.21 -16.28
C ILE A 138 2.15 4.27 -15.19
N ALA A 139 3.09 4.33 -14.25
CA ALA A 139 2.97 5.16 -13.06
C ALA A 139 2.74 6.65 -13.37
N SER A 140 3.39 7.16 -14.42
CA SER A 140 3.23 8.56 -14.85
C SER A 140 1.85 8.87 -15.41
N GLU A 141 1.13 7.88 -15.93
CA GLU A 141 -0.17 8.05 -16.56
C GLU A 141 -1.34 7.91 -15.57
N VAL A 142 -1.11 7.19 -14.45
CA VAL A 142 -2.16 6.89 -13.47
C VAL A 142 -2.91 8.12 -12.99
N PRO A 143 -2.28 9.27 -12.64
CA PRO A 143 -3.02 10.45 -12.18
C PRO A 143 -4.00 10.98 -13.23
N GLN A 144 -3.56 11.06 -14.50
CA GLN A 144 -4.40 11.53 -15.59
C GLN A 144 -5.56 10.55 -15.86
N VAL A 145 -5.27 9.25 -15.86
CA VAL A 145 -6.27 8.20 -16.07
C VAL A 145 -7.32 8.21 -14.97
N CYS A 146 -6.92 8.37 -13.71
CA CYS A 146 -7.86 8.50 -12.59
C CYS A 146 -8.79 9.71 -12.77
N HIS A 147 -8.26 10.84 -13.25
CA HIS A 147 -9.07 12.02 -13.54
C HIS A 147 -10.10 11.75 -14.66
N GLU A 148 -9.69 11.13 -15.75
CA GLU A 148 -10.56 10.78 -16.85
C GLU A 148 -11.65 9.77 -16.47
N ILE A 149 -11.32 8.80 -15.59
CA ILE A 149 -12.32 7.88 -15.03
C ILE A 149 -13.35 8.65 -14.21
N ALA A 150 -12.90 9.54 -13.32
CA ALA A 150 -13.79 10.35 -12.49
C ALA A 150 -14.70 11.26 -13.37
N GLU A 151 -14.16 11.84 -14.46
CA GLU A 151 -14.96 12.61 -15.42
C GLU A 151 -16.04 11.74 -16.10
N ALA A 152 -15.68 10.53 -16.55
CA ALA A 152 -16.65 9.61 -17.14
C ALA A 152 -17.77 9.21 -16.15
N GLU A 153 -17.45 9.01 -14.88
CA GLU A 153 -18.44 8.69 -13.85
C GLU A 153 -19.40 9.86 -13.57
N THR A 154 -18.99 11.11 -13.84
CA THR A 154 -19.88 12.27 -13.69
C THR A 154 -21.10 12.18 -14.59
N ILE A 155 -21.06 11.46 -15.71
CA ILE A 155 -22.21 11.23 -16.60
C ILE A 155 -23.35 10.61 -15.79
N ILE A 156 -23.08 9.55 -15.05
CA ILE A 156 -24.07 8.87 -14.21
C ILE A 156 -24.49 9.75 -13.04
N LEU A 157 -23.50 10.35 -12.34
CA LEU A 157 -23.75 11.19 -11.17
C LEU A 157 -24.60 12.42 -11.49
N ASN A 158 -24.38 13.05 -12.64
CA ASN A 158 -25.16 14.20 -13.08
C ASN A 158 -26.59 13.82 -13.49
N TYR A 159 -26.77 12.66 -14.13
CA TYR A 159 -28.10 12.13 -14.38
C TYR A 159 -28.90 11.92 -13.08
N LEU A 160 -28.26 11.36 -12.06
CA LEU A 160 -28.89 11.09 -10.75
C LEU A 160 -29.28 12.36 -9.97
N LYS A 161 -28.70 13.53 -10.31
CA LYS A 161 -29.06 14.83 -9.71
C LYS A 161 -30.29 15.47 -10.35
N GLN A 162 -30.83 14.93 -11.43
CA GLN A 162 -32.02 15.46 -12.09
C GLN A 162 -33.26 15.32 -11.21
N PRO A 163 -34.23 16.24 -11.31
CA PRO A 163 -35.47 16.18 -10.51
C PRO A 163 -36.28 14.92 -10.72
N THR A 164 -36.16 14.31 -11.90
CA THR A 164 -36.88 13.08 -12.24
C THR A 164 -35.89 12.10 -12.88
N VAL A 165 -35.74 10.92 -12.29
CA VAL A 165 -34.90 9.83 -12.78
C VAL A 165 -35.76 8.61 -13.13
N THR A 166 -35.38 7.90 -14.20
CA THR A 166 -36.04 6.66 -14.65
C THR A 166 -35.00 5.56 -14.83
N ALA A 167 -35.43 4.31 -14.75
CA ALA A 167 -34.54 3.17 -15.00
C ALA A 167 -33.97 3.18 -16.43
N THR A 168 -34.75 3.59 -17.42
CA THR A 168 -34.29 3.72 -18.81
C THR A 168 -33.23 4.78 -18.97
N GLY A 169 -33.44 5.98 -18.39
CA GLY A 169 -32.47 7.06 -18.42
C GLY A 169 -31.17 6.74 -17.66
N PHE A 170 -31.28 6.07 -16.52
CA PHE A 170 -30.13 5.56 -15.79
C PHE A 170 -29.32 4.55 -16.63
N ASN A 171 -30.00 3.63 -17.32
CA ASN A 171 -29.30 2.67 -18.18
C ASN A 171 -28.60 3.36 -19.34
N ALA A 172 -29.20 4.39 -19.95
CA ALA A 172 -28.56 5.17 -21.01
C ALA A 172 -27.28 5.87 -20.49
N ALA A 173 -27.35 6.53 -19.34
CA ALA A 173 -26.18 7.18 -18.72
C ALA A 173 -25.08 6.15 -18.37
N ARG A 174 -25.46 4.95 -17.93
CA ARG A 174 -24.49 3.86 -17.70
C ARG A 174 -23.80 3.39 -18.99
N GLN A 175 -24.54 3.28 -20.08
CA GLN A 175 -23.98 2.90 -21.39
C GLN A 175 -22.97 3.95 -21.86
N GLU A 176 -23.33 5.22 -21.81
CA GLU A 176 -22.45 6.33 -22.19
C GLU A 176 -21.15 6.35 -21.37
N CYS A 177 -21.26 6.23 -20.03
CA CYS A 177 -20.10 6.11 -19.16
C CYS A 177 -19.25 4.86 -19.51
N GLY A 178 -19.89 3.71 -19.77
CA GLY A 178 -19.22 2.48 -20.14
C GLY A 178 -18.45 2.57 -21.47
N GLU A 179 -18.99 3.33 -22.43
CA GLU A 179 -18.32 3.60 -23.72
C GLU A 179 -17.04 4.47 -23.50
N ALA A 180 -17.14 5.53 -22.69
CA ALA A 180 -16.02 6.38 -22.33
C ALA A 180 -14.90 5.58 -21.64
N LEU A 181 -15.25 4.78 -20.63
CA LEU A 181 -14.29 3.91 -19.94
C LEU A 181 -13.66 2.85 -20.87
N SER A 182 -14.45 2.31 -21.80
CA SER A 182 -13.94 1.34 -22.79
C SER A 182 -12.96 1.96 -23.77
N GLN A 183 -13.16 3.22 -24.16
CA GLN A 183 -12.22 3.96 -25.01
C GLN A 183 -10.91 4.21 -24.26
N LEU A 184 -10.99 4.64 -22.99
CA LEU A 184 -9.84 4.81 -22.12
C LEU A 184 -9.03 3.50 -21.96
N GLY A 185 -9.71 2.40 -21.67
CA GLY A 185 -9.08 1.09 -21.53
C GLY A 185 -8.41 0.59 -22.83
N ARG A 186 -8.94 0.93 -24.00
CA ARG A 186 -8.30 0.60 -25.28
C ARG A 186 -7.00 1.39 -25.48
N ARG A 187 -6.99 2.70 -25.16
CA ARG A 187 -5.80 3.54 -25.24
C ARG A 187 -4.66 2.97 -24.38
N LEU A 188 -4.94 2.60 -23.15
CA LEU A 188 -3.94 2.10 -22.20
C LEU A 188 -3.40 0.70 -22.54
N ARG A 189 -4.22 -0.18 -23.10
CA ARG A 189 -3.80 -1.55 -23.45
C ARG A 189 -2.79 -1.63 -24.59
N VAL A 190 -2.75 -0.65 -25.46
CA VAL A 190 -1.80 -0.61 -26.59
C VAL A 190 -0.36 -0.39 -26.10
N GLU A 191 -0.19 0.18 -24.90
CA GLU A 191 1.12 0.58 -24.36
C GLU A 191 1.65 -0.38 -23.29
N TYR A 192 0.80 -1.23 -22.72
CA TYR A 192 1.20 -2.17 -21.66
C TYR A 192 1.45 -3.58 -22.18
N VAL A 193 2.71 -3.93 -22.40
CA VAL A 193 3.18 -5.32 -22.48
C VAL A 193 3.72 -5.67 -21.09
N PRO A 194 3.11 -6.61 -20.33
CA PRO A 194 3.68 -7.02 -19.05
C PRO A 194 5.10 -7.52 -19.29
N ALA A 195 6.06 -6.89 -18.59
CA ALA A 195 7.43 -7.40 -18.59
C ALA A 195 7.37 -8.85 -18.08
N THR A 196 7.69 -9.78 -18.96
CA THR A 196 7.92 -11.17 -18.56
C THR A 196 9.03 -11.12 -17.50
N ARG A 197 8.66 -11.43 -16.26
CA ARG A 197 9.65 -11.54 -15.17
C ARG A 197 10.64 -12.62 -15.62
N VAL A 198 11.79 -12.18 -16.11
CA VAL A 198 12.90 -13.09 -16.43
C VAL A 198 13.30 -13.70 -15.08
N GLY A 199 12.93 -14.96 -14.88
CA GLY A 199 13.44 -15.72 -13.76
C GLY A 199 14.95 -15.67 -13.83
N ARG A 200 15.59 -15.14 -12.80
CA ARG A 200 17.02 -15.35 -12.62
C ARG A 200 17.17 -16.85 -12.44
N GLY A 201 17.75 -17.48 -13.45
CA GLY A 201 18.13 -18.88 -13.39
C GLY A 201 19.10 -19.15 -12.25
N PRO A 202 19.36 -20.44 -11.98
CA PRO A 202 20.03 -20.93 -10.80
C PRO A 202 21.42 -20.39 -10.61
#